data_8db36ddb442aa6e14aee00e5d1a19855
#
_entry.id   8db36ddb442aa6e14aee00e5d1a19855
#
_cell.length_a   1.000
_cell.length_b   1.000
_cell.length_c   1.000
_cell.angle_alpha   90.00
_cell.angle_beta   90.00
_cell.angle_gamma   90.00
#
_symmetry.space_group_name_H-M   'P 1'
#
loop_
_entity.id
_entity.type
_entity.pdbx_description
1 polymer ?
#
loop_
_entity_poly.entity_id
_entity_poly.type
_entity_poly.pdbx_seq_one_letter_code
_entity_poly.pdbx_strand_id
1 'polypeptide(L)' 'MNGVKIDNVFEGTAAYDCGIRTGDMVLEIANVKITHALQIYSVLSQQASKGYAEFKVLRDEQEMLHTMPLQAS' A
#
# COMPACT_ATOMS: atom_id res chain seq x y z
N MET A 1 -3.87 -16.29 -6.80
CA MET A 1 -4.35 -15.17 -5.98
C MET A 1 -3.48 -13.94 -6.24
N ASN A 2 -4.10 -12.82 -6.47
CA ASN A 2 -3.37 -11.57 -6.72
C ASN A 2 -3.15 -10.84 -5.40
N GLY A 3 -2.03 -10.15 -5.31
CA GLY A 3 -1.71 -9.39 -4.13
C GLY A 3 -0.29 -9.65 -3.68
N VAL A 4 0.22 -8.75 -2.84
CA VAL A 4 1.57 -8.85 -2.29
C VAL A 4 1.47 -8.74 -0.77
N LYS A 5 1.93 -9.78 -0.09
CA LYS A 5 1.93 -9.79 1.38
C LYS A 5 3.04 -8.87 1.90
N ILE A 6 2.69 -8.05 2.89
CA ILE A 6 3.65 -7.16 3.54
C ILE A 6 4.28 -7.91 4.71
N ASP A 7 5.61 -8.11 4.64
CA ASP A 7 6.31 -8.86 5.67
C ASP A 7 6.49 -8.07 6.95
N ASN A 8 6.81 -6.78 6.85
CA ASN A 8 7.07 -5.96 8.02
C ASN A 8 6.56 -4.53 7.80
N VAL A 9 5.83 -4.03 8.80
CA VAL A 9 5.42 -2.64 8.87
C VAL A 9 5.84 -2.13 10.25
N PHE A 10 6.66 -1.09 10.29
CA PHE A 10 7.23 -0.58 11.53
C PHE A 10 6.54 0.70 11.97
N GLU A 11 6.41 0.88 13.29
CA GLU A 11 5.94 2.13 13.86
C GLU A 11 6.83 3.29 13.39
N GLY A 12 6.23 4.44 13.19
CA GLY A 12 6.96 5.62 12.74
C GLY A 12 7.06 5.74 11.22
N THR A 13 6.53 4.78 10.46
CA THR A 13 6.50 4.87 9.01
C THR A 13 5.14 5.36 8.53
N ALA A 14 5.11 5.94 7.32
CA ALA A 14 3.85 6.38 6.73
C ALA A 14 2.87 5.22 6.55
N ALA A 15 3.37 4.04 6.23
CA ALA A 15 2.52 2.85 6.08
C ALA A 15 1.82 2.51 7.40
N TYR A 16 2.57 2.49 8.49
CA TYR A 16 1.99 2.20 9.80
C TYR A 16 0.98 3.28 10.19
N ASP A 17 1.34 4.53 9.99
CA ASP A 17 0.49 5.66 10.41
C ASP A 17 -0.83 5.68 9.66
N CYS A 18 -0.88 5.22 8.43
CA CYS A 18 -2.14 5.19 7.66
C CYS A 18 -3.00 3.97 7.96
N GLY A 19 -2.50 3.01 8.73
CA GLY A 19 -3.29 1.86 9.16
C GLY A 19 -2.83 0.52 8.60
N ILE A 20 -1.82 0.49 7.73
CA ILE A 20 -1.31 -0.77 7.18
C ILE A 20 -0.52 -1.50 8.28
N ARG A 21 -0.67 -2.82 8.34
CA ARG A 21 -0.02 -3.63 9.37
C ARG A 21 0.70 -4.81 8.74
N THR A 22 1.68 -5.31 9.48
CA THR A 22 2.41 -6.54 9.09
C THR A 22 1.42 -7.66 8.84
N GLY A 23 1.60 -8.37 7.74
CA GLY A 23 0.72 -9.46 7.34
C GLY A 23 -0.42 -9.05 6.43
N ASP A 24 -0.65 -7.76 6.24
CA ASP A 24 -1.65 -7.30 5.28
C ASP A 24 -1.23 -7.68 3.88
N MET A 25 -2.21 -7.99 3.02
CA MET A 25 -1.96 -8.25 1.62
C MET A 25 -2.41 -7.05 0.80
N VAL A 26 -1.49 -6.44 0.07
CA VAL A 26 -1.82 -5.32 -0.80
C VAL A 26 -2.44 -5.87 -2.08
N LEU A 27 -3.69 -5.51 -2.33
CA LEU A 27 -4.43 -5.95 -3.52
C LEU A 27 -4.32 -4.94 -4.65
N GLU A 28 -4.44 -3.65 -4.32
CA GLU A 28 -4.41 -2.57 -5.29
C GLU A 28 -3.80 -1.32 -4.67
N ILE A 29 -3.16 -0.52 -5.51
CA ILE A 29 -2.70 0.82 -5.14
C ILE A 29 -3.15 1.76 -6.24
N ALA A 30 -3.87 2.83 -5.89
CA ALA A 30 -4.39 3.81 -6.84
C ALA A 30 -5.18 3.14 -7.97
N ASN A 31 -5.98 2.11 -7.60
CA ASN A 31 -6.81 1.32 -8.51
C ASN A 31 -6.00 0.45 -9.47
N VAL A 32 -4.69 0.32 -9.28
CA VAL A 32 -3.85 -0.57 -10.07
C VAL A 32 -3.68 -1.88 -9.33
N LYS A 33 -4.04 -2.98 -9.97
CA LYS A 33 -3.90 -4.32 -9.38
C LYS A 33 -2.42 -4.64 -9.17
N ILE A 34 -2.08 -5.09 -7.97
CA ILE A 34 -0.70 -5.39 -7.60
C ILE A 34 -0.51 -6.90 -7.56
N THR A 35 0.45 -7.40 -8.35
CA THR A 35 0.78 -8.83 -8.39
C THR A 35 2.24 -9.10 -8.05
N HIS A 36 3.08 -8.07 -8.05
CA HIS A 36 4.51 -8.17 -7.71
C HIS A 36 4.91 -7.02 -6.82
N ALA A 37 5.85 -7.28 -5.92
CA ALA A 37 6.37 -6.26 -5.01
C ALA A 37 6.95 -5.05 -5.76
N LEU A 38 7.62 -5.28 -6.90
CA LEU A 38 8.21 -4.20 -7.67
C LEU A 38 7.18 -3.23 -8.24
N GLN A 39 5.97 -3.69 -8.48
CA GLN A 39 4.89 -2.81 -8.95
C GLN A 39 4.55 -1.75 -7.92
N ILE A 40 4.71 -2.07 -6.63
CA ILE A 40 4.41 -1.11 -5.55
C ILE A 40 5.25 0.14 -5.75
N TYR A 41 6.56 -0.01 -5.96
CA TYR A 41 7.45 1.14 -6.14
C TYR A 41 7.08 1.93 -7.39
N SER A 42 6.76 1.23 -8.48
CA SER A 42 6.40 1.87 -9.74
C SER A 42 5.12 2.71 -9.59
N VAL A 43 4.10 2.15 -8.96
CA VAL A 43 2.83 2.87 -8.78
C VAL A 43 3.01 4.04 -7.82
N LEU A 44 3.74 3.85 -6.73
CA LEU A 44 3.99 4.94 -5.78
C LEU A 44 4.75 6.08 -6.43
N SER A 45 5.71 5.77 -7.29
CA SER A 45 6.46 6.78 -8.04
C SER A 45 5.50 7.59 -8.92
N GLN A 46 4.54 6.93 -9.58
CA GLN A 46 3.55 7.61 -10.41
C GLN A 46 2.60 8.47 -9.59
N GLN A 47 2.32 8.08 -8.36
CA GLN A 47 1.39 8.81 -7.50
C GLN A 47 2.05 9.93 -6.70
N ALA A 48 3.38 10.02 -6.72
CA ALA A 48 4.11 10.97 -5.89
C ALA A 48 3.65 12.42 -6.12
N SER A 49 3.35 12.78 -7.36
CA SER A 49 2.91 14.13 -7.68
C SER A 49 1.55 14.48 -7.08
N LYS A 50 0.73 13.49 -6.77
CA LYS A 50 -0.57 13.71 -6.13
C LYS A 50 -0.45 13.89 -4.62
N GLY A 51 0.67 13.47 -4.03
CA GLY A 51 0.91 13.58 -2.61
C GLY A 51 0.28 12.49 -1.76
N TYR A 52 -0.40 11.53 -2.36
CA TYR A 52 -0.98 10.40 -1.63
C TYR A 52 -1.25 9.23 -2.56
N ALA A 53 -1.42 8.05 -1.96
CA ALA A 53 -1.86 6.87 -2.69
C ALA A 53 -2.86 6.09 -1.84
N GLU A 54 -3.89 5.56 -2.47
CA GLU A 54 -4.88 4.75 -1.79
C GLU A 54 -4.53 3.28 -1.95
N PHE A 55 -4.45 2.59 -0.81
CA PHE A 55 -4.13 1.16 -0.77
C PHE A 55 -5.37 0.36 -0.45
N LYS A 56 -5.65 -0.65 -1.26
CA LYS A 56 -6.63 -1.66 -0.90
C LYS A 56 -5.88 -2.87 -0.36
N VAL A 57 -6.13 -3.20 0.89
CA VAL A 57 -5.45 -4.34 1.54
C VAL A 57 -6.47 -5.35 2.03
N LEU A 58 -6.02 -6.60 2.15
CA LEU A 58 -6.82 -7.68 2.70
C LEU A 58 -6.25 -8.07 4.05
N ARG A 59 -7.08 -8.02 5.08
CA ARG A 59 -6.73 -8.42 6.45
C ARG A 59 -7.87 -9.24 7.01
N ASP A 60 -7.56 -10.46 7.47
CA ASP A 60 -8.56 -11.35 8.09
C ASP A 60 -9.80 -11.49 7.20
N GLU A 61 -9.58 -11.68 5.91
CA GLU A 61 -10.62 -11.88 4.89
C GLU A 61 -11.49 -10.64 4.64
N GLN A 62 -11.06 -9.47 5.13
CA GLN A 62 -11.76 -8.22 4.89
C GLN A 62 -10.91 -7.26 4.08
N GLU A 63 -11.51 -6.64 3.08
CA GLU A 63 -10.85 -5.60 2.29
C GLU A 63 -10.97 -4.27 3.03
N MET A 64 -9.86 -3.56 3.09
CA MET A 64 -9.79 -2.27 3.76
C MET A 64 -9.08 -1.27 2.84
N LEU A 65 -9.52 -0.01 2.92
CA LEU A 65 -8.88 1.07 2.18
C LEU A 65 -8.11 1.96 3.14
N HIS A 66 -6.87 2.25 2.78
CA HIS A 66 -6.01 3.16 3.55
C HIS A 66 -5.39 4.17 2.62
N THR A 67 -5.40 5.44 3.02
CA THR A 67 -4.75 6.50 2.24
C THR A 67 -3.42 6.82 2.88
N MET A 68 -2.35 6.61 2.12
CA MET A 68 -1.00 6.87 2.61
C MET A 68 -0.46 8.16 1.98
N PRO A 69 -0.07 9.15 2.81
CA PRO A 69 0.55 10.35 2.26
C PRO A 69 1.92 10.00 1.68
N LEU A 70 2.25 10.63 0.55
CA LEU A 70 3.52 10.47 -0.12
C LEU A 70 4.27 11.78 -0.07
N GLN A 71 5.57 11.70 0.20
CA GLN A 71 6.40 12.90 0.17
C GLN A 71 7.06 13.00 -1.19
N ALA A 72 6.80 14.12 -1.86
CA ALA A 72 7.57 14.44 -3.07
C ALA A 72 8.93 14.94 -2.63
N SER A 73 9.96 14.28 -3.04
CA SER A 73 11.32 14.72 -2.75
C SER A 73 11.82 15.65 -3.83
#